data_6f562a82886dd414b3e4d7bff18fdc8c
#
_entry.id   6f562a82886dd414b3e4d7bff18fdc8c
#
_cell.length_a   1.000
_cell.length_b   1.000
_cell.length_c   1.000
_cell.angle_alpha   90.00
_cell.angle_beta   90.00
_cell.angle_gamma   90.00
#
_symmetry.space_group_name_H-M   'P 1'
#
loop_
_entity.id
_entity.type
_entity.pdbx_description
1 polymer ?
#
loop_
_entity_poly.entity_id
_entity_poly.type
_entity_poly.pdbx_seq_one_letter_code
_entity_poly.pdbx_strand_id
1 'polypeptide(L)'
;IEAEGLAEVDEALDRLARAPATARFITRKIALFLVGDNPPPALLQTLARSFERTDGDIAAVLETLFHTPEFRASLGQRFRDPVHYALAGLRLAHGDAVLPSTDPALAWLQRLAEPLYGRVTPDGYPLDSASWSGSGQMSTRFEMARALGAGALAARPASDDAAPRAAPRMPPALAQTAYVRAMEPTWSPATRNTLAQATSPREWNLLFLASPEFMHG
;
A
#
# COMPACT_ATOMS: atom_id res chain seq x y z
N ILE A 1 2.82 -39.35 -10.74
CA ILE A 1 4.26 -39.09 -10.61
C ILE A 1 4.95 -40.40 -10.95
N GLU A 2 5.83 -40.37 -11.92
CA GLU A 2 6.55 -41.57 -12.40
C GLU A 2 8.03 -41.58 -11.94
N ALA A 3 8.53 -40.42 -11.47
CA ALA A 3 9.89 -40.28 -10.98
C ALA A 3 10.05 -40.78 -9.55
N GLU A 4 11.31 -41.02 -9.12
CA GLU A 4 11.66 -41.43 -7.78
C GLU A 4 12.67 -40.46 -7.13
N GLY A 5 12.62 -40.30 -5.81
CA GLY A 5 13.54 -39.46 -5.06
C GLY A 5 13.33 -37.96 -5.30
N LEU A 6 14.40 -37.19 -5.53
CA LEU A 6 14.31 -35.74 -5.76
C LEU A 6 13.60 -35.41 -7.08
N ALA A 7 13.71 -36.23 -8.10
CA ALA A 7 13.01 -36.03 -9.38
C ALA A 7 11.48 -36.12 -9.22
N GLU A 8 10.98 -36.87 -8.25
CA GLU A 8 9.54 -36.90 -7.92
C GLU A 8 9.06 -35.53 -7.41
N VAL A 9 9.88 -34.84 -6.60
CA VAL A 9 9.56 -33.50 -6.09
C VAL A 9 9.52 -32.50 -7.25
N ASP A 10 10.49 -32.54 -8.14
CA ASP A 10 10.55 -31.64 -9.32
C ASP A 10 9.35 -31.87 -10.22
N GLU A 11 8.98 -33.14 -10.50
CA GLU A 11 7.78 -33.47 -11.29
C GLU A 11 6.50 -32.95 -10.60
N ALA A 12 6.41 -33.08 -9.27
CA ALA A 12 5.24 -32.60 -8.53
C ALA A 12 5.14 -31.06 -8.61
N LEU A 13 6.25 -30.35 -8.45
CA LEU A 13 6.31 -28.89 -8.55
C LEU A 13 5.92 -28.42 -9.97
N ASP A 14 6.42 -29.07 -11.01
CA ASP A 14 6.08 -28.79 -12.39
C ASP A 14 4.58 -28.98 -12.68
N ARG A 15 4.01 -30.06 -12.20
CA ARG A 15 2.56 -30.32 -12.33
C ARG A 15 1.72 -29.27 -11.59
N LEU A 16 2.14 -28.86 -10.40
CA LEU A 16 1.47 -27.82 -9.62
C LEU A 16 1.60 -26.46 -10.31
N ALA A 17 2.78 -26.11 -10.80
CA ALA A 17 3.01 -24.83 -11.48
C ALA A 17 2.16 -24.69 -12.77
N ARG A 18 1.99 -25.76 -13.51
CA ARG A 18 1.23 -25.79 -14.77
C ARG A 18 -0.27 -26.06 -14.59
N ALA A 19 -0.72 -26.31 -13.36
CA ALA A 19 -2.14 -26.59 -13.14
C ALA A 19 -3.02 -25.37 -13.45
N PRO A 20 -4.14 -25.51 -14.17
CA PRO A 20 -5.07 -24.40 -14.43
C PRO A 20 -5.62 -23.75 -13.16
N ALA A 21 -5.66 -24.49 -12.06
CA ALA A 21 -6.03 -23.96 -10.75
C ALA A 21 -5.00 -22.94 -10.25
N THR A 22 -3.69 -23.20 -10.44
CA THR A 22 -2.60 -22.31 -10.12
C THR A 22 -2.66 -21.03 -10.95
N ALA A 23 -2.89 -21.14 -12.26
CA ALA A 23 -3.07 -19.98 -13.14
C ALA A 23 -4.18 -19.06 -12.61
N ARG A 24 -5.36 -19.60 -12.30
CA ARG A 24 -6.49 -18.84 -11.74
C ARG A 24 -6.17 -18.24 -10.37
N PHE A 25 -5.52 -18.99 -9.50
CA PHE A 25 -5.20 -18.53 -8.15
C PHE A 25 -4.18 -17.38 -8.15
N ILE A 26 -3.07 -17.54 -8.86
CA ILE A 26 -2.00 -16.53 -8.93
C ILE A 26 -2.50 -15.26 -9.62
N THR A 27 -3.16 -15.39 -10.77
CA THR A 27 -3.65 -14.22 -11.50
C THR A 27 -4.77 -13.48 -10.76
N ARG A 28 -5.61 -14.21 -10.00
CA ARG A 28 -6.57 -13.58 -9.09
C ARG A 28 -5.86 -12.77 -7.99
N LYS A 29 -4.81 -13.30 -7.36
CA LYS A 29 -4.02 -12.55 -6.36
C LYS A 29 -3.39 -11.30 -6.97
N ILE A 30 -2.81 -11.39 -8.16
CA ILE A 30 -2.25 -10.24 -8.88
C ILE A 30 -3.34 -9.18 -9.14
N ALA A 31 -4.51 -9.61 -9.62
CA ALA A 31 -5.61 -8.69 -9.88
C ALA A 31 -6.15 -8.04 -8.59
N LEU A 32 -6.31 -8.79 -7.50
CA LEU A 32 -6.70 -8.24 -6.20
C LEU A 32 -5.69 -7.21 -5.70
N PHE A 33 -4.40 -7.46 -5.90
CA PHE A 33 -3.35 -6.55 -5.45
C PHE A 33 -3.26 -5.27 -6.27
N LEU A 34 -3.44 -5.34 -7.60
CA LEU A 34 -3.19 -4.22 -8.51
C LEU A 34 -4.47 -3.50 -8.97
N VAL A 35 -5.63 -4.16 -8.97
CA VAL A 35 -6.90 -3.59 -9.45
C VAL A 35 -7.84 -3.28 -8.29
N GLY A 36 -7.89 -4.17 -7.28
CA GLY A 36 -8.74 -4.00 -6.09
C GLY A 36 -9.65 -5.20 -5.83
N ASP A 37 -10.60 -5.03 -4.90
CA ASP A 37 -11.35 -6.13 -4.27
C ASP A 37 -12.21 -6.96 -5.24
N ASN A 38 -12.71 -6.35 -6.29
CA ASN A 38 -13.68 -6.95 -7.20
C ASN A 38 -13.22 -6.92 -8.67
N PRO A 39 -12.10 -7.57 -9.03
CA PRO A 39 -11.67 -7.62 -10.41
C PRO A 39 -12.70 -8.34 -11.29
N PRO A 40 -13.05 -7.78 -12.46
CA PRO A 40 -14.06 -8.38 -13.34
C PRO A 40 -13.69 -9.81 -13.76
N PRO A 41 -14.66 -10.73 -13.84
CA PRO A 41 -14.39 -12.13 -14.26
C PRO A 41 -13.69 -12.24 -15.63
N ALA A 42 -14.03 -11.36 -16.56
CA ALA A 42 -13.40 -11.33 -17.88
C ALA A 42 -11.90 -11.00 -17.81
N LEU A 43 -11.50 -10.07 -16.93
CA LEU A 43 -10.10 -9.77 -16.66
C LEU A 43 -9.38 -10.98 -16.09
N LEU A 44 -9.95 -11.65 -15.07
CA LEU A 44 -9.36 -12.83 -14.45
C LEU A 44 -9.13 -13.95 -15.46
N GLN A 45 -10.10 -14.19 -16.37
CA GLN A 45 -9.96 -15.18 -17.45
C GLN A 45 -8.84 -14.78 -18.45
N THR A 46 -8.71 -13.50 -18.76
CA THR A 46 -7.68 -13.01 -19.67
C THR A 46 -6.28 -13.21 -19.08
N LEU A 47 -6.11 -12.90 -17.80
CA LEU A 47 -4.84 -13.09 -17.10
C LEU A 47 -4.50 -14.58 -16.93
N ALA A 48 -5.47 -15.42 -16.59
CA ALA A 48 -5.26 -16.87 -16.47
C ALA A 48 -4.80 -17.48 -17.80
N ARG A 49 -5.44 -17.10 -18.92
CA ARG A 49 -5.01 -17.53 -20.27
C ARG A 49 -3.60 -17.02 -20.61
N SER A 50 -3.23 -15.80 -20.19
CA SER A 50 -1.88 -15.30 -20.38
C SER A 50 -0.86 -16.14 -19.60
N PHE A 51 -1.15 -16.45 -18.34
CA PHE A 51 -0.33 -17.32 -17.50
C PHE A 51 -0.13 -18.71 -18.12
N GLU A 52 -1.21 -19.37 -18.53
CA GLU A 52 -1.16 -20.71 -19.15
C GLU A 52 -0.38 -20.71 -20.47
N ARG A 53 -0.59 -19.71 -21.34
CA ARG A 53 0.07 -19.61 -22.64
C ARG A 53 1.58 -19.37 -22.53
N THR A 54 2.03 -18.67 -21.48
CA THR A 54 3.42 -18.29 -21.25
C THR A 54 4.14 -19.18 -20.26
N ASP A 55 3.56 -20.32 -19.90
CA ASP A 55 4.10 -21.28 -18.92
C ASP A 55 4.42 -20.62 -17.56
N GLY A 56 3.54 -19.71 -17.12
CA GLY A 56 3.65 -19.04 -15.82
C GLY A 56 4.52 -17.77 -15.78
N ASP A 57 4.87 -17.18 -16.92
CA ASP A 57 5.62 -15.92 -16.97
C ASP A 57 4.81 -14.76 -16.35
N ILE A 58 5.20 -14.37 -15.16
CA ILE A 58 4.54 -13.28 -14.40
C ILE A 58 4.71 -11.94 -15.10
N ALA A 59 5.85 -11.69 -15.76
CA ALA A 59 6.07 -10.43 -16.47
C ALA A 59 5.07 -10.28 -17.63
N ALA A 60 4.84 -11.34 -18.40
CA ALA A 60 3.84 -11.36 -19.47
C ALA A 60 2.40 -11.20 -18.94
N VAL A 61 2.11 -11.75 -17.77
CA VAL A 61 0.81 -11.55 -17.10
C VAL A 61 0.62 -10.09 -16.68
N LEU A 62 1.64 -9.47 -16.09
CA LEU A 62 1.61 -8.06 -15.69
C LEU A 62 1.50 -7.13 -16.91
N GLU A 63 2.25 -7.39 -17.96
CA GLU A 63 2.13 -6.64 -19.22
C GLU A 63 0.70 -6.73 -19.78
N THR A 64 0.13 -7.95 -19.81
CA THR A 64 -1.26 -8.15 -20.20
C THR A 64 -2.20 -7.30 -19.34
N LEU A 65 -2.04 -7.32 -18.02
CA LEU A 65 -2.87 -6.54 -17.08
C LEU A 65 -2.77 -5.03 -17.35
N PHE A 66 -1.57 -4.48 -17.46
CA PHE A 66 -1.35 -3.03 -17.61
C PHE A 66 -1.92 -2.45 -18.90
N HIS A 67 -2.11 -3.28 -19.92
CA HIS A 67 -2.75 -2.87 -21.17
C HIS A 67 -4.29 -2.92 -21.14
N THR A 68 -4.90 -3.43 -20.06
CA THR A 68 -6.35 -3.52 -19.96
C THR A 68 -7.02 -2.19 -19.59
N PRO A 69 -8.23 -1.93 -20.08
CA PRO A 69 -9.02 -0.77 -19.64
C PRO A 69 -9.41 -0.87 -18.16
N GLU A 70 -9.61 -2.07 -17.64
CA GLU A 70 -9.96 -2.32 -16.23
C GLU A 70 -8.85 -1.85 -15.28
N PHE A 71 -7.58 -2.12 -15.62
CA PHE A 71 -6.46 -1.61 -14.84
C PHE A 71 -6.40 -0.08 -14.84
N ARG A 72 -6.59 0.56 -16.01
CA ARG A 72 -6.61 2.02 -16.10
C ARG A 72 -7.74 2.63 -15.28
N ALA A 73 -8.91 2.01 -15.31
CA ALA A 73 -10.07 2.46 -14.54
C ALA A 73 -9.90 2.28 -13.02
N SER A 74 -9.03 1.36 -12.58
CA SER A 74 -8.78 1.09 -11.16
C SER A 74 -7.75 2.04 -10.51
N LEU A 75 -7.04 2.83 -11.30
CA LEU A 75 -6.02 3.74 -10.78
C LEU A 75 -6.63 4.74 -9.79
N GLY A 76 -6.03 4.85 -8.61
CA GLY A 76 -6.51 5.71 -7.53
C GLY A 76 -7.76 5.21 -6.81
N GLN A 77 -8.26 4.01 -7.11
CA GLN A 77 -9.47 3.44 -6.48
C GLN A 77 -9.17 2.41 -5.40
N ARG A 78 -7.95 1.87 -5.37
CA ARG A 78 -7.59 0.83 -4.41
C ARG A 78 -7.39 1.44 -3.03
N PHE A 79 -8.08 0.90 -2.02
CA PHE A 79 -7.84 1.26 -0.62
C PHE A 79 -6.43 0.80 -0.22
N ARG A 80 -5.63 1.72 0.31
CA ARG A 80 -4.26 1.41 0.75
C ARG A 80 -4.29 0.54 1.98
N ASP A 81 -3.61 -0.60 1.93
CA ASP A 81 -3.26 -1.33 3.13
C ASP A 81 -2.33 -0.50 4.05
N PRO A 82 -2.08 -0.94 5.29
CA PRO A 82 -1.25 -0.19 6.23
C PRO A 82 0.15 0.14 5.74
N VAL A 83 0.80 -0.79 5.03
CA VAL A 83 2.17 -0.58 4.50
C VAL A 83 2.16 0.51 3.44
N HIS A 84 1.26 0.42 2.46
CA HIS A 84 1.14 1.44 1.41
C HIS A 84 0.74 2.80 1.96
N TYR A 85 -0.19 2.85 2.92
CA TYR A 85 -0.59 4.09 3.58
C TYR A 85 0.58 4.74 4.35
N ALA A 86 1.28 3.96 5.17
CA ALA A 86 2.40 4.45 5.96
C ALA A 86 3.57 4.94 5.09
N LEU A 87 3.94 4.16 4.06
CA LEU A 87 5.03 4.53 3.16
C LEU A 87 4.66 5.74 2.29
N ALA A 88 3.43 5.84 1.81
CA ALA A 88 2.97 7.01 1.06
C ALA A 88 3.05 8.28 1.93
N GLY A 89 2.57 8.22 3.18
CA GLY A 89 2.64 9.33 4.12
C GLY A 89 4.07 9.74 4.47
N LEU A 90 4.95 8.76 4.73
CA LEU A 90 6.36 9.01 5.01
C LEU A 90 7.09 9.64 3.82
N ARG A 91 6.90 9.10 2.61
CA ARG A 91 7.49 9.66 1.39
C ARG A 91 7.03 11.09 1.14
N LEU A 92 5.74 11.34 1.34
CA LEU A 92 5.19 12.68 1.18
C LEU A 92 5.75 13.67 2.21
N ALA A 93 5.91 13.23 3.46
CA ALA A 93 6.40 14.09 4.55
C ALA A 93 7.90 14.37 4.47
N HIS A 94 8.69 13.44 3.95
CA HIS A 94 10.16 13.53 3.96
C HIS A 94 10.76 13.76 2.57
N GLY A 95 10.02 13.52 1.48
CA GLY A 95 10.56 13.63 0.12
C GLY A 95 11.77 12.73 -0.07
N ASP A 96 12.87 13.30 -0.56
CA ASP A 96 14.14 12.61 -0.80
C ASP A 96 15.08 12.60 0.43
N ALA A 97 14.62 13.15 1.57
CA ALA A 97 15.44 13.16 2.77
C ALA A 97 15.61 11.75 3.35
N VAL A 98 16.85 11.41 3.70
CA VAL A 98 17.16 10.15 4.38
C VAL A 98 16.55 10.16 5.77
N LEU A 99 15.76 9.14 6.09
CA LEU A 99 15.25 8.95 7.45
C LEU A 99 16.39 8.51 8.38
N PRO A 100 16.63 9.20 9.49
CA PRO A 100 17.70 8.81 10.42
C PRO A 100 17.45 7.47 11.12
N SER A 101 16.19 7.03 11.25
CA SER A 101 15.78 5.72 11.74
C SER A 101 14.48 5.27 11.08
N THR A 102 14.34 3.96 10.85
CA THR A 102 13.10 3.31 10.41
C THR A 102 12.20 2.89 11.57
N ASP A 103 12.67 2.94 12.82
CA ASP A 103 11.94 2.43 13.99
C ASP A 103 10.55 3.05 14.14
N PRO A 104 10.34 4.38 13.95
CA PRO A 104 9.00 4.95 14.04
C PRO A 104 8.05 4.40 12.97
N ALA A 105 8.55 4.13 11.75
CA ALA A 105 7.75 3.54 10.68
C ALA A 105 7.35 2.11 11.03
N LEU A 106 8.30 1.30 11.49
CA LEU A 106 8.05 -0.09 11.92
C LEU A 106 7.06 -0.14 13.09
N ALA A 107 7.19 0.77 14.07
CA ALA A 107 6.25 0.87 15.18
C ALA A 107 4.81 1.19 14.71
N TRP A 108 4.66 2.04 13.70
CA TRP A 108 3.33 2.31 13.11
C TRP A 108 2.77 1.11 12.37
N LEU A 109 3.58 0.38 11.60
CA LEU A 109 3.14 -0.84 10.92
C LEU A 109 2.69 -1.91 11.92
N GLN A 110 3.38 -2.03 13.06
CA GLN A 110 2.97 -2.89 14.17
C GLN A 110 1.58 -2.49 14.70
N ARG A 111 1.35 -1.20 14.96
CA ARG A 111 0.08 -0.67 15.46
C ARG A 111 -1.06 -0.79 14.45
N LEU A 112 -0.74 -0.70 13.17
CA LEU A 112 -1.67 -0.90 12.06
C LEU A 112 -1.89 -2.39 11.73
N ALA A 113 -1.33 -3.32 12.53
CA ALA A 113 -1.47 -4.76 12.42
C ALA A 113 -0.94 -5.37 11.10
N GLU A 114 -0.03 -4.67 10.42
CA GLU A 114 0.68 -5.19 9.25
C GLU A 114 2.21 -5.02 9.39
N PRO A 115 2.83 -5.59 10.46
CA PRO A 115 4.28 -5.55 10.60
C PRO A 115 4.96 -6.32 9.47
N LEU A 116 6.07 -5.78 8.95
CA LEU A 116 6.86 -6.47 7.93
C LEU A 116 7.33 -7.82 8.45
N TYR A 117 7.16 -8.87 7.64
CA TYR A 117 7.48 -10.27 7.99
C TYR A 117 6.73 -10.81 9.22
N GLY A 118 5.69 -10.13 9.71
CA GLY A 118 4.94 -10.54 10.90
C GLY A 118 3.82 -11.54 10.64
N ARG A 119 3.52 -11.85 9.37
CA ARG A 119 2.49 -12.85 9.04
C ARG A 119 3.01 -14.26 9.26
N VAL A 120 2.33 -15.01 10.14
CA VAL A 120 2.74 -16.37 10.52
C VAL A 120 2.34 -17.41 9.47
N THR A 121 1.23 -17.17 8.76
CA THR A 121 0.68 -18.10 7.77
C THR A 121 1.19 -17.81 6.37
N PRO A 122 1.37 -18.83 5.50
CA PRO A 122 1.98 -18.68 4.18
C PRO A 122 1.08 -17.97 3.14
N ASP A 123 -0.19 -17.73 3.46
CA ASP A 123 -1.14 -17.03 2.60
C ASP A 123 -0.87 -15.52 2.47
N GLY A 124 -0.03 -14.97 3.37
CA GLY A 124 0.28 -13.55 3.43
C GLY A 124 -0.80 -12.72 4.11
N TYR A 125 -0.65 -11.41 4.10
CA TYR A 125 -1.66 -10.48 4.60
C TYR A 125 -2.87 -10.40 3.67
N PRO A 126 -4.07 -10.06 4.20
CA PRO A 126 -5.26 -9.84 3.38
C PRO A 126 -5.03 -8.76 2.32
N LEU A 127 -5.57 -8.98 1.11
CA LEU A 127 -5.48 -8.04 0.00
C LEU A 127 -6.73 -7.17 -0.16
N ASP A 128 -7.81 -7.51 0.55
CA ASP A 128 -9.09 -6.81 0.48
C ASP A 128 -9.15 -5.57 1.38
N SER A 129 -9.90 -4.56 0.97
CA SER A 129 -10.04 -3.30 1.71
C SER A 129 -10.81 -3.47 3.02
N ALA A 130 -11.75 -4.43 3.10
CA ALA A 130 -12.56 -4.65 4.29
C ALA A 130 -11.71 -5.06 5.50
N SER A 131 -10.63 -5.81 5.27
CA SER A 131 -9.66 -6.20 6.31
C SER A 131 -8.92 -5.00 6.92
N TRP A 132 -8.82 -3.88 6.20
CA TRP A 132 -8.01 -2.71 6.57
C TRP A 132 -8.81 -1.43 6.83
N SER A 133 -10.13 -1.45 6.65
CA SER A 133 -11.02 -0.27 6.81
C SER A 133 -11.85 -0.28 8.09
N GLY A 134 -11.63 -1.22 8.99
CA GLY A 134 -12.34 -1.28 10.29
C GLY A 134 -12.06 -0.06 11.16
N SER A 135 -12.96 0.21 12.12
CA SER A 135 -12.91 1.41 12.98
C SER A 135 -11.60 1.55 13.75
N GLY A 136 -11.04 0.45 14.27
CA GLY A 136 -9.75 0.44 14.94
C GLY A 136 -8.60 0.83 14.02
N GLN A 137 -8.60 0.31 12.79
CA GLN A 137 -7.65 0.68 11.75
C GLN A 137 -7.73 2.16 11.40
N MET A 138 -8.94 2.67 11.21
CA MET A 138 -9.16 4.09 10.88
C MET A 138 -8.70 5.01 12.00
N SER A 139 -8.98 4.67 13.27
CA SER A 139 -8.51 5.44 14.43
C SER A 139 -6.97 5.51 14.47
N THR A 140 -6.30 4.39 14.24
CA THR A 140 -4.82 4.34 14.20
C THR A 140 -4.25 5.13 13.02
N ARG A 141 -4.91 5.11 11.84
CA ARG A 141 -4.53 5.94 10.70
C ARG A 141 -4.64 7.44 10.99
N PHE A 142 -5.71 7.86 11.68
CA PHE A 142 -5.86 9.26 12.09
C PHE A 142 -4.80 9.69 13.10
N GLU A 143 -4.40 8.83 14.03
CA GLU A 143 -3.28 9.11 14.92
C GLU A 143 -1.95 9.22 14.16
N MET A 144 -1.70 8.33 13.21
CA MET A 144 -0.52 8.42 12.35
C MET A 144 -0.53 9.69 11.49
N ALA A 145 -1.67 10.04 10.88
CA ALA A 145 -1.85 11.28 10.12
C ALA A 145 -1.53 12.51 10.97
N ARG A 146 -1.99 12.54 12.23
CA ARG A 146 -1.68 13.60 13.19
C ARG A 146 -0.18 13.68 13.49
N ALA A 147 0.46 12.55 13.73
CA ALA A 147 1.88 12.49 14.03
C ALA A 147 2.74 12.94 12.82
N LEU A 148 2.44 12.41 11.63
CA LEU A 148 3.10 12.80 10.37
C LEU A 148 2.88 14.28 10.05
N GLY A 149 1.63 14.73 10.12
CA GLY A 149 1.25 16.10 9.82
C GLY A 149 1.89 17.13 10.75
N ALA A 150 2.22 16.73 11.97
CA ALA A 150 2.96 17.55 12.94
C ALA A 150 4.49 17.45 12.80
N GLY A 151 5.01 16.61 11.89
CA GLY A 151 6.45 16.35 11.76
C GLY A 151 7.02 15.44 12.86
N ALA A 152 6.18 14.71 13.61
CA ALA A 152 6.61 13.94 14.78
C ALA A 152 7.37 12.65 14.44
N LEU A 153 7.34 12.18 13.19
CA LEU A 153 8.06 10.99 12.72
C LEU A 153 9.49 11.29 12.23
N ALA A 154 9.94 12.55 12.28
CA ALA A 154 11.35 12.86 12.12
C ALA A 154 12.11 12.27 13.31
N ALA A 155 13.01 11.32 13.04
CA ALA A 155 13.61 10.43 14.03
C ALA A 155 14.34 11.16 15.17
N ARG A 156 14.30 10.53 16.36
CA ARG A 156 15.30 10.77 17.41
C ARG A 156 16.57 9.99 17.05
N PRO A 157 17.76 10.57 17.17
CA PRO A 157 18.98 9.77 17.18
C PRO A 157 18.95 8.80 18.38
N ALA A 158 19.42 7.59 18.17
CA ALA A 158 19.40 6.49 19.16
C ALA A 158 20.44 6.63 20.31
N SER A 159 21.02 7.81 20.51
CA SER A 159 21.99 8.04 21.60
C SER A 159 21.35 8.82 22.74
N ASP A 160 21.21 8.16 23.88
CA ASP A 160 20.57 8.64 25.12
C ASP A 160 21.36 9.71 25.88
N ASP A 161 22.54 10.16 25.45
CA ASP A 161 23.45 10.92 26.30
C ASP A 161 23.50 12.41 26.09
N ALA A 162 22.70 13.02 25.27
CA ALA A 162 22.53 14.49 25.26
C ALA A 162 21.33 14.89 24.40
N ALA A 163 20.11 14.78 24.91
CA ALA A 163 18.98 15.39 24.22
C ALA A 163 18.89 16.86 24.56
N PRO A 164 19.34 17.79 23.70
CA PRO A 164 18.82 19.16 23.76
C PRO A 164 17.31 19.03 23.59
N ARG A 165 16.53 19.79 24.38
CA ARG A 165 15.09 19.94 24.19
C ARG A 165 14.82 20.06 22.70
N ALA A 166 14.12 19.06 22.14
CA ALA A 166 13.86 18.97 20.72
C ALA A 166 13.34 20.33 20.22
N ALA A 167 14.03 20.91 19.26
CA ALA A 167 13.54 22.11 18.57
C ALA A 167 12.11 21.87 18.09
N PRO A 168 11.23 22.89 18.11
CA PRO A 168 9.87 22.75 17.63
C PRO A 168 9.91 22.18 16.21
N ARG A 169 9.39 20.98 16.04
CA ARG A 169 9.36 20.33 14.73
C ARG A 169 8.40 21.09 13.83
N MET A 170 8.90 21.62 12.73
CA MET A 170 8.04 22.25 11.75
C MET A 170 7.20 21.17 11.04
N PRO A 171 5.90 21.43 10.85
CA PRO A 171 5.07 20.55 10.02
C PRO A 171 5.63 20.49 8.59
N PRO A 172 5.62 19.32 7.94
CA PRO A 172 6.04 19.23 6.54
C PRO A 172 5.09 20.04 5.65
N ALA A 173 5.63 20.64 4.58
CA ALA A 173 4.85 21.47 3.66
C ALA A 173 4.10 20.61 2.61
N LEU A 174 3.22 19.71 3.04
CA LEU A 174 2.56 18.73 2.16
C LEU A 174 1.80 19.37 1.03
N ALA A 175 1.08 20.46 1.29
CA ALA A 175 0.31 21.20 0.29
C ALA A 175 1.14 21.71 -0.90
N GLN A 176 2.46 21.85 -0.72
CA GLN A 176 3.37 22.37 -1.73
C GLN A 176 4.02 21.27 -2.58
N THR A 177 3.79 20.00 -2.26
CA THR A 177 4.39 18.88 -2.99
C THR A 177 3.76 18.71 -4.37
N ALA A 178 4.55 18.22 -5.33
CA ALA A 178 4.05 17.90 -6.68
C ALA A 178 2.93 16.86 -6.65
N TYR A 179 3.03 15.90 -5.74
CA TYR A 179 2.01 14.87 -5.54
C TYR A 179 0.65 15.47 -5.16
N VAL A 180 0.60 16.34 -4.17
CA VAL A 180 -0.64 16.99 -3.72
C VAL A 180 -1.26 17.82 -4.83
N ARG A 181 -0.46 18.61 -5.55
CA ARG A 181 -0.94 19.40 -6.70
C ARG A 181 -1.51 18.52 -7.80
N ALA A 182 -0.92 17.38 -8.07
CA ALA A 182 -1.42 16.42 -9.06
C ALA A 182 -2.73 15.76 -8.62
N MET A 183 -2.94 15.55 -7.32
CA MET A 183 -4.18 14.99 -6.77
C MET A 183 -5.32 16.00 -6.64
N GLU A 184 -5.04 17.28 -6.52
CA GLU A 184 -6.05 18.33 -6.28
C GLU A 184 -7.26 18.26 -7.23
N PRO A 185 -7.10 18.02 -8.54
CA PRO A 185 -8.24 17.88 -9.46
C PRO A 185 -9.18 16.70 -9.14
N THR A 186 -8.66 15.67 -8.46
CA THR A 186 -9.42 14.46 -8.14
C THR A 186 -10.19 14.56 -6.81
N TRP A 187 -9.97 15.61 -6.00
CA TRP A 187 -10.63 15.77 -4.73
C TRP A 187 -12.13 15.96 -4.85
N SER A 188 -12.85 15.30 -3.99
CA SER A 188 -14.29 15.51 -3.82
C SER A 188 -14.58 16.93 -3.32
N PRO A 189 -15.79 17.48 -3.56
CA PRO A 189 -16.19 18.75 -2.96
C PRO A 189 -16.09 18.76 -1.44
N ALA A 190 -16.39 17.64 -0.79
CA ALA A 190 -16.29 17.51 0.66
C ALA A 190 -14.83 17.67 1.14
N THR A 191 -13.88 16.98 0.51
CA THR A 191 -12.45 17.08 0.84
C THR A 191 -11.94 18.50 0.60
N ARG A 192 -12.27 19.13 -0.52
CA ARG A 192 -11.88 20.52 -0.80
C ARG A 192 -12.38 21.48 0.26
N ASN A 193 -13.66 21.38 0.64
CA ASN A 193 -14.26 22.24 1.67
C ASN A 193 -13.59 22.02 3.04
N THR A 194 -13.32 20.76 3.39
CA THR A 194 -12.65 20.43 4.67
C THR A 194 -11.23 20.98 4.71
N LEU A 195 -10.44 20.81 3.64
CA LEU A 195 -9.08 21.35 3.56
C LEU A 195 -9.03 22.88 3.56
N ALA A 196 -10.02 23.53 2.95
CA ALA A 196 -10.15 25.00 2.93
C ALA A 196 -10.46 25.59 4.32
N GLN A 197 -11.02 24.80 5.24
CA GLN A 197 -11.31 25.23 6.61
C GLN A 197 -10.12 25.09 7.56
N ALA A 198 -9.04 24.45 7.12
CA ALA A 198 -7.85 24.25 7.95
C ALA A 198 -7.22 25.59 8.36
N THR A 199 -7.02 25.77 9.67
CA THR A 199 -6.50 27.00 10.27
C THR A 199 -4.98 27.01 10.45
N SER A 200 -4.34 25.86 10.22
CA SER A 200 -2.89 25.69 10.34
C SER A 200 -2.34 24.63 9.39
N PRO A 201 -1.05 24.70 9.04
CA PRO A 201 -0.40 23.66 8.24
C PRO A 201 -0.50 22.24 8.87
N ARG A 202 -0.47 22.15 10.19
CA ARG A 202 -0.63 20.87 10.90
C ARG A 202 -2.01 20.27 10.71
N GLU A 203 -3.03 21.12 10.82
CA GLU A 203 -4.41 20.72 10.63
C GLU A 203 -4.67 20.33 9.17
N TRP A 204 -4.18 21.13 8.23
CA TRP A 204 -4.28 20.81 6.81
C TRP A 204 -3.64 19.46 6.49
N ASN A 205 -2.44 19.22 6.99
CA ASN A 205 -1.72 17.95 6.79
C ASN A 205 -2.50 16.76 7.38
N LEU A 206 -3.04 16.91 8.60
CA LEU A 206 -3.87 15.88 9.22
C LEU A 206 -5.09 15.57 8.36
N LEU A 207 -5.84 16.59 7.95
CA LEU A 207 -7.07 16.45 7.15
C LEU A 207 -6.77 15.81 5.79
N PHE A 208 -5.67 16.20 5.14
CA PHE A 208 -5.26 15.61 3.88
C PHE A 208 -4.88 14.13 4.01
N LEU A 209 -4.01 13.80 4.97
CA LEU A 209 -3.59 12.41 5.21
C LEU A 209 -4.73 11.50 5.69
N ALA A 210 -5.77 12.09 6.26
CA ALA A 210 -7.00 11.41 6.69
C ALA A 210 -8.11 11.39 5.63
N SER A 211 -7.88 12.05 4.47
CA SER A 211 -8.91 12.15 3.42
C SER A 211 -9.14 10.80 2.72
N PRO A 212 -10.36 10.57 2.19
CA PRO A 212 -10.64 9.39 1.38
C PRO A 212 -9.68 9.26 0.20
N GLU A 213 -9.35 10.36 -0.46
CA GLU A 213 -8.47 10.36 -1.63
C GLU A 213 -7.04 9.95 -1.27
N PHE A 214 -6.55 10.32 -0.09
CA PHE A 214 -5.25 9.83 0.37
C PHE A 214 -5.31 8.38 0.88
N MET A 215 -6.45 7.89 1.33
CA MET A 215 -6.64 6.49 1.72
C MET A 215 -6.66 5.53 0.52
N HIS A 216 -6.81 6.07 -0.70
CA HIS A 216 -6.82 5.31 -1.95
C HIS A 216 -5.58 5.65 -2.80
N GLY A 217 -5.17 4.71 -3.70
CA GLY A 217 -4.01 4.91 -4.57
C GLY A 217 -3.84 3.82 -5.61
#